data_deebf30f19a983720142f3a2aed2f203
#
_entry.id   deebf30f19a983720142f3a2aed2f203
#
_cell.length_a   1.000
_cell.length_b   1.000
_cell.length_c   1.000
_cell.angle_alpha   90.00
_cell.angle_beta   90.00
_cell.angle_gamma   90.00
#
_symmetry.space_group_name_H-M   'P 1'
#
loop_
_entity.id
_entity.type
_entity.pdbx_description
1 polymer ?
#
loop_
_entity_poly.entity_id
_entity_poly.type
_entity_poly.pdbx_seq_one_letter_code
_entity_poly.pdbx_strand_id
1 'polypeptide(L)'
;MNKNIKFTLGTIYLIILTAFLYFLFSKFDITRISDFSYYKNIQINLEKIIGENLIVNLILFFAFSTVWVVLLGFGSPILILSGILFGKWIGTIISLISITIGALCLYIIASYFFSDLINKILKNKFSKYLERFKKNEFYYFFAFRLSGGLGIPFGLQNLLPVIFKIDNKNYFLASLLGFIPHFFIWSSIGAGINKFIKEADEFNFISLILNKEIYIPLTLFMILIILSLIVKKKFFND
;
A
#
# COMPACT_ATOMS: atom_id res chain seq x y z
N MET A 1 -10.34 -16.98 22.54
CA MET A 1 -9.09 -17.70 22.18
C MET A 1 -8.15 -17.72 23.36
N ASN A 2 -7.55 -18.86 23.67
CA ASN A 2 -6.64 -19.03 24.79
C ASN A 2 -5.43 -18.07 24.67
N LYS A 3 -5.00 -17.45 25.79
CA LYS A 3 -3.90 -16.46 25.82
C LYS A 3 -2.59 -17.05 25.24
N ASN A 4 -2.36 -18.34 25.48
CA ASN A 4 -1.18 -19.05 24.96
C ASN A 4 -1.19 -19.15 23.42
N ILE A 5 -2.35 -19.43 22.81
CA ILE A 5 -2.48 -19.51 21.35
C ILE A 5 -2.22 -18.14 20.70
N LYS A 6 -2.74 -17.03 21.29
CA LYS A 6 -2.46 -15.67 20.80
C LYS A 6 -0.96 -15.36 20.85
N PHE A 7 -0.31 -15.73 21.95
CA PHE A 7 1.12 -15.52 22.12
C PHE A 7 1.94 -16.32 21.10
N THR A 8 1.65 -17.61 20.94
CA THR A 8 2.35 -18.48 19.98
C THR A 8 2.21 -17.96 18.55
N LEU A 9 0.99 -17.59 18.12
CA LEU A 9 0.76 -17.04 16.78
C LEU A 9 1.47 -15.70 16.57
N GLY A 10 1.50 -14.82 17.58
CA GLY A 10 2.25 -13.56 17.53
C GLY A 10 3.76 -13.80 17.39
N THR A 11 4.30 -14.79 18.10
CA THR A 11 5.73 -15.17 17.99
C THR A 11 6.04 -15.72 16.61
N ILE A 12 5.19 -16.59 16.06
CA ILE A 12 5.34 -17.13 14.70
C ILE A 12 5.32 -16.00 13.67
N TYR A 13 4.39 -15.05 13.80
CA TYR A 13 4.34 -13.88 12.92
C TYR A 13 5.65 -13.06 12.97
N LEU A 14 6.19 -12.79 14.16
CA LEU A 14 7.45 -12.06 14.31
C LEU A 14 8.63 -12.80 13.69
N ILE A 15 8.68 -14.13 13.85
CA ILE A 15 9.73 -14.96 13.22
C ILE A 15 9.64 -14.88 11.70
N ILE A 16 8.44 -15.04 11.12
CA ILE A 16 8.21 -14.95 9.69
C ILE A 16 8.58 -13.54 9.17
N LEU A 17 8.16 -12.49 9.88
CA LEU A 17 8.48 -11.11 9.54
C LEU A 17 9.99 -10.86 9.55
N THR A 18 10.69 -11.31 10.60
CA THR A 18 12.15 -11.14 10.72
C THR A 18 12.89 -11.90 9.61
N ALA A 19 12.49 -13.14 9.34
CA ALA A 19 13.06 -13.95 8.26
C ALA A 19 12.83 -13.30 6.88
N PHE A 20 11.63 -12.78 6.65
CA PHE A 20 11.29 -12.08 5.41
C PHE A 20 12.10 -10.80 5.22
N LEU A 21 12.25 -9.98 6.25
CA LEU A 21 13.09 -8.78 6.22
C LEU A 21 14.56 -9.13 5.98
N TYR A 22 15.07 -10.12 6.70
CA TYR A 22 16.46 -10.60 6.49
C TYR A 22 16.69 -11.04 5.05
N PHE A 23 15.76 -11.83 4.47
CA PHE A 23 15.86 -12.28 3.08
C PHE A 23 15.87 -11.10 2.11
N LEU A 24 15.01 -10.10 2.30
CA LEU A 24 14.96 -8.90 1.45
C LEU A 24 16.26 -8.11 1.51
N PHE A 25 16.75 -7.81 2.73
CA PHE A 25 17.94 -6.98 2.90
C PHE A 25 19.24 -7.70 2.58
N SER A 26 19.30 -9.03 2.71
CA SER A 26 20.51 -9.81 2.37
C SER A 26 20.86 -9.80 0.89
N LYS A 27 19.91 -9.44 0.02
CA LYS A 27 20.13 -9.32 -1.44
C LYS A 27 20.49 -7.91 -1.89
N PHE A 28 20.44 -6.93 -0.98
CA PHE A 28 20.76 -5.54 -1.29
C PHE A 28 22.27 -5.28 -1.09
N ASP A 29 22.94 -4.92 -2.17
CA ASP A 29 24.34 -4.49 -2.10
C ASP A 29 24.42 -2.98 -1.81
N ILE A 30 24.54 -2.65 -0.52
CA ILE A 30 24.59 -1.26 -0.03
C ILE A 30 25.79 -0.50 -0.63
N THR A 31 26.87 -1.19 -1.05
CA THR A 31 28.08 -0.56 -1.59
C THR A 31 27.86 0.05 -2.98
N ARG A 32 26.82 -0.40 -3.70
CA ARG A 32 26.48 0.03 -5.07
C ARG A 32 25.34 1.01 -5.18
N ILE A 33 24.87 1.56 -4.04
CA ILE A 33 23.72 2.51 -4.04
C ILE A 33 23.99 3.75 -4.88
N SER A 34 25.27 4.18 -4.99
CA SER A 34 25.66 5.37 -5.77
C SER A 34 25.97 5.07 -7.24
N ASP A 35 25.94 3.82 -7.65
CA ASP A 35 26.32 3.42 -9.02
C ASP A 35 25.09 3.39 -9.92
N PHE A 36 24.93 4.44 -10.74
CA PHE A 36 23.81 4.54 -11.68
C PHE A 36 23.84 3.43 -12.76
N SER A 37 25.03 3.00 -13.19
CA SER A 37 25.18 1.93 -14.18
C SER A 37 24.65 0.59 -13.63
N TYR A 38 24.78 0.35 -12.34
CA TYR A 38 24.22 -0.81 -11.66
C TYR A 38 22.70 -0.84 -11.77
N TYR A 39 22.02 0.29 -11.52
CA TYR A 39 20.55 0.37 -11.64
C TYR A 39 20.09 0.23 -13.09
N LYS A 40 20.84 0.78 -14.05
CA LYS A 40 20.53 0.64 -15.48
C LYS A 40 20.63 -0.83 -15.92
N ASN A 41 21.63 -1.56 -15.46
CA ASN A 41 21.78 -2.99 -15.73
C ASN A 41 20.66 -3.83 -15.09
N ILE A 42 20.27 -3.52 -13.85
CA ILE A 42 19.11 -4.17 -13.20
C ILE A 42 17.85 -3.93 -14.00
N GLN A 43 17.59 -2.70 -14.43
CA GLN A 43 16.43 -2.32 -15.20
C GLN A 43 16.35 -3.10 -16.53
N ILE A 44 17.44 -3.18 -17.29
CA ILE A 44 17.51 -3.94 -18.53
C ILE A 44 17.21 -5.43 -18.30
N ASN A 45 17.79 -6.02 -17.26
CA ASN A 45 17.55 -7.42 -16.91
C ASN A 45 16.09 -7.67 -16.49
N LEU A 46 15.50 -6.77 -15.70
CA LEU A 46 14.11 -6.87 -15.30
C LEU A 46 13.16 -6.79 -16.51
N GLU A 47 13.41 -5.90 -17.44
CA GLU A 47 12.60 -5.80 -18.67
C GLU A 47 12.66 -7.07 -19.50
N LYS A 48 13.86 -7.66 -19.63
CA LYS A 48 14.02 -8.94 -20.32
C LYS A 48 13.18 -10.04 -19.65
N ILE A 49 13.33 -10.19 -18.33
CA ILE A 49 12.60 -11.21 -17.55
C ILE A 49 11.07 -11.00 -17.68
N ILE A 50 10.60 -9.76 -17.57
CA ILE A 50 9.17 -9.45 -17.67
C ILE A 50 8.66 -9.69 -19.10
N GLY A 51 9.45 -9.30 -20.10
CA GLY A 51 9.12 -9.50 -21.51
C GLY A 51 9.01 -10.97 -21.92
N GLU A 52 9.85 -11.85 -21.32
CA GLU A 52 9.81 -13.29 -21.61
C GLU A 52 8.52 -13.97 -21.11
N ASN A 53 7.97 -13.57 -19.97
CA ASN A 53 6.73 -14.16 -19.46
C ASN A 53 5.94 -13.21 -18.54
N LEU A 54 5.23 -12.27 -19.15
CA LEU A 54 4.46 -11.25 -18.42
C LEU A 54 3.45 -11.86 -17.44
N ILE A 55 2.76 -12.92 -17.81
CA ILE A 55 1.69 -13.52 -16.97
C ILE A 55 2.29 -14.10 -15.69
N VAL A 56 3.38 -14.88 -15.81
CA VAL A 56 4.06 -15.45 -14.62
C VAL A 56 4.56 -14.35 -13.72
N ASN A 57 5.18 -13.30 -14.26
CA ASN A 57 5.68 -12.18 -13.46
C ASN A 57 4.56 -11.39 -12.77
N LEU A 58 3.39 -11.24 -13.41
CA LEU A 58 2.21 -10.65 -12.76
C LEU A 58 1.70 -11.51 -11.60
N ILE A 59 1.65 -12.84 -11.76
CA ILE A 59 1.23 -13.75 -10.68
C ILE A 59 2.22 -13.70 -9.50
N LEU A 60 3.53 -13.73 -9.79
CA LEU A 60 4.57 -13.62 -8.76
C LEU A 60 4.49 -12.28 -8.02
N PHE A 61 4.33 -11.18 -8.76
CA PHE A 61 4.16 -9.86 -8.16
C PHE A 61 2.88 -9.77 -7.32
N PHE A 62 1.77 -10.34 -7.79
CA PHE A 62 0.52 -10.40 -7.04
C PHE A 62 0.72 -11.13 -5.70
N ALA A 63 1.31 -12.32 -5.73
CA ALA A 63 1.57 -13.10 -4.52
C ALA A 63 2.50 -12.36 -3.56
N PHE A 64 3.62 -11.82 -4.06
CA PHE A 64 4.57 -11.03 -3.29
C PHE A 64 3.93 -9.80 -2.65
N SER A 65 3.17 -9.00 -3.41
CA SER A 65 2.53 -7.78 -2.93
C SER A 65 1.47 -8.07 -1.85
N THR A 66 0.71 -9.15 -2.03
CA THR A 66 -0.28 -9.59 -1.04
C THR A 66 0.40 -9.97 0.28
N VAL A 67 1.45 -10.80 0.22
CA VAL A 67 2.22 -11.20 1.41
C VAL A 67 2.91 -10.00 2.07
N TRP A 68 3.50 -9.11 1.27
CA TRP A 68 4.12 -7.88 1.74
C TRP A 68 3.16 -7.04 2.58
N VAL A 69 1.94 -6.80 2.09
CA VAL A 69 0.95 -5.99 2.80
C VAL A 69 0.46 -6.69 4.08
N VAL A 70 0.27 -8.00 4.03
CA VAL A 70 -0.11 -8.78 5.23
C VAL A 70 0.96 -8.71 6.32
N LEU A 71 2.25 -8.76 5.95
CA LEU A 71 3.35 -8.77 6.90
C LEU A 71 3.77 -7.37 7.36
N LEU A 72 3.94 -6.43 6.43
CA LEU A 72 4.52 -5.13 6.70
C LEU A 72 3.50 -4.00 6.74
N GLY A 73 2.37 -4.15 6.05
CA GLY A 73 1.33 -3.13 5.99
C GLY A 73 1.70 -1.86 5.20
N PHE A 74 2.79 -1.86 4.41
CA PHE A 74 3.19 -0.71 3.60
C PHE A 74 2.74 -0.86 2.15
N GLY A 75 2.23 0.23 1.53
CA GLY A 75 1.76 0.22 0.14
C GLY A 75 2.72 0.89 -0.85
N SER A 76 3.26 2.05 -0.50
CA SER A 76 4.01 2.90 -1.45
C SER A 76 5.22 2.24 -2.14
N PRO A 77 6.09 1.46 -1.48
CA PRO A 77 7.19 0.80 -2.18
C PRO A 77 6.71 -0.17 -3.26
N ILE A 78 5.63 -0.92 -2.98
CA ILE A 78 5.04 -1.85 -3.94
C ILE A 78 4.44 -1.13 -5.15
N LEU A 79 3.80 0.03 -4.92
CA LEU A 79 3.21 0.82 -5.99
C LEU A 79 4.26 1.41 -6.93
N ILE A 80 5.36 1.93 -6.38
CA ILE A 80 6.49 2.41 -7.19
C ILE A 80 7.09 1.24 -7.97
N LEU A 81 7.34 0.11 -7.31
CA LEU A 81 7.89 -1.09 -7.94
C LEU A 81 6.99 -1.60 -9.07
N SER A 82 5.67 -1.62 -8.85
CA SER A 82 4.73 -2.05 -9.90
C SER A 82 4.79 -1.16 -11.13
N GLY A 83 4.95 0.15 -10.93
CA GLY A 83 5.11 1.11 -12.01
C GLY A 83 6.42 0.93 -12.77
N ILE A 84 7.53 0.64 -12.07
CA ILE A 84 8.83 0.33 -12.66
C ILE A 84 8.75 -0.94 -13.52
N LEU A 85 8.13 -1.99 -13.00
CA LEU A 85 8.09 -3.31 -13.64
C LEU A 85 7.07 -3.39 -14.79
N PHE A 86 5.86 -2.88 -14.59
CA PHE A 86 4.72 -3.12 -15.49
C PHE A 86 4.13 -1.83 -16.11
N GLY A 87 4.74 -0.69 -15.82
CA GLY A 87 4.22 0.61 -16.24
C GLY A 87 2.98 1.06 -15.46
N LYS A 88 2.51 2.27 -15.76
CA LYS A 88 1.46 2.92 -14.96
C LYS A 88 0.11 2.19 -14.96
N TRP A 89 -0.33 1.64 -16.08
CA TRP A 89 -1.66 1.03 -16.20
C TRP A 89 -1.72 -0.38 -15.60
N ILE A 90 -0.87 -1.29 -16.10
CA ILE A 90 -0.83 -2.67 -15.61
C ILE A 90 -0.37 -2.68 -14.14
N GLY A 91 0.66 -1.88 -13.80
CA GLY A 91 1.14 -1.72 -12.44
C GLY A 91 0.04 -1.24 -11.47
N THR A 92 -0.80 -0.29 -11.88
CA THR A 92 -1.95 0.14 -11.07
C THR A 92 -2.95 -0.99 -10.86
N ILE A 93 -3.37 -1.68 -11.92
CA ILE A 93 -4.39 -2.72 -11.84
C ILE A 93 -3.92 -3.87 -10.96
N ILE A 94 -2.72 -4.39 -11.20
CA ILE A 94 -2.20 -5.52 -10.42
C ILE A 94 -2.01 -5.16 -8.94
N SER A 95 -1.49 -3.96 -8.65
CA SER A 95 -1.33 -3.47 -7.29
C SER A 95 -2.68 -3.24 -6.61
N LEU A 96 -3.65 -2.68 -7.33
CA LEU A 96 -4.98 -2.42 -6.81
C LEU A 96 -5.63 -3.72 -6.29
N ILE A 97 -5.53 -4.79 -7.05
CA ILE A 97 -6.12 -6.07 -6.68
C ILE A 97 -5.31 -6.73 -5.55
N SER A 98 -3.99 -6.85 -5.71
CA SER A 98 -3.11 -7.55 -4.75
C SER A 98 -3.06 -6.86 -3.39
N ILE A 99 -2.90 -5.54 -3.36
CA ILE A 99 -2.81 -4.77 -2.11
C ILE A 99 -4.17 -4.73 -1.40
N THR A 100 -5.28 -4.62 -2.15
CA THR A 100 -6.62 -4.65 -1.54
C THR A 100 -6.90 -6.01 -0.89
N ILE A 101 -6.52 -7.11 -1.54
CA ILE A 101 -6.63 -8.45 -0.96
C ILE A 101 -5.72 -8.59 0.25
N GLY A 102 -4.46 -8.16 0.17
CA GLY A 102 -3.53 -8.16 1.31
C GLY A 102 -4.04 -7.34 2.50
N ALA A 103 -4.61 -6.15 2.24
CA ALA A 103 -5.21 -5.31 3.26
C ALA A 103 -6.44 -5.97 3.93
N LEU A 104 -7.28 -6.64 3.13
CA LEU A 104 -8.42 -7.40 3.66
C LEU A 104 -7.95 -8.58 4.51
N CYS A 105 -6.96 -9.34 4.07
CA CYS A 105 -6.38 -10.44 4.85
C CYS A 105 -5.81 -9.92 6.18
N LEU A 106 -5.05 -8.81 6.16
CA LEU A 106 -4.53 -8.18 7.38
C LEU A 106 -5.67 -7.71 8.30
N TYR A 107 -6.73 -7.11 7.75
CA TYR A 107 -7.91 -6.70 8.49
C TYR A 107 -8.61 -7.90 9.17
N ILE A 108 -8.81 -9.01 8.46
CA ILE A 108 -9.43 -10.23 9.00
C ILE A 108 -8.58 -10.80 10.13
N ILE A 109 -7.26 -10.94 9.93
CA ILE A 109 -6.32 -11.40 10.94
C ILE A 109 -6.38 -10.50 12.17
N ALA A 110 -6.28 -9.19 11.98
CA ALA A 110 -6.34 -8.22 13.08
C ALA A 110 -7.69 -8.25 13.81
N SER A 111 -8.79 -8.38 13.08
CA SER A 111 -10.13 -8.51 13.68
C SER A 111 -10.24 -9.72 14.58
N TYR A 112 -9.64 -10.83 14.19
CA TYR A 112 -9.62 -12.05 15.00
C TYR A 112 -8.77 -11.89 16.28
N PHE A 113 -7.58 -11.28 16.17
CA PHE A 113 -6.67 -11.10 17.32
C PHE A 113 -7.16 -10.04 18.30
N PHE A 114 -7.71 -8.94 17.83
CA PHE A 114 -8.05 -7.78 18.67
C PHE A 114 -9.52 -7.71 19.06
N SER A 115 -10.36 -8.68 18.68
CA SER A 115 -11.81 -8.68 18.96
C SER A 115 -12.15 -8.44 20.44
N ASP A 116 -11.44 -9.09 21.38
CA ASP A 116 -11.71 -8.97 22.81
C ASP A 116 -11.33 -7.61 23.37
N LEU A 117 -10.22 -7.03 22.90
CA LEU A 117 -9.74 -5.71 23.28
C LEU A 117 -10.72 -4.63 22.79
N ILE A 118 -11.15 -4.77 21.56
CA ILE A 118 -12.08 -3.84 20.90
C ILE A 118 -13.44 -3.86 21.61
N ASN A 119 -13.96 -5.04 21.94
CA ASN A 119 -15.22 -5.15 22.68
C ASN A 119 -15.16 -4.44 24.04
N LYS A 120 -14.00 -4.45 24.73
CA LYS A 120 -13.82 -3.71 25.98
C LYS A 120 -13.82 -2.17 25.76
N ILE A 121 -13.14 -1.71 24.72
CA ILE A 121 -13.04 -0.28 24.40
C ILE A 121 -14.39 0.28 23.95
N LEU A 122 -15.12 -0.49 23.14
CA LEU A 122 -16.37 -0.03 22.51
C LEU A 122 -17.56 0.00 23.47
N LYS A 123 -17.59 -0.86 24.51
CA LYS A 123 -18.73 -0.92 25.44
C LYS A 123 -18.99 0.39 26.19
N ASN A 124 -18.01 1.27 26.35
CA ASN A 124 -18.11 2.38 27.31
C ASN A 124 -18.09 3.82 26.76
N LYS A 125 -17.70 4.08 25.50
CA LYS A 125 -17.55 5.48 25.03
C LYS A 125 -17.97 5.80 23.59
N PHE A 126 -18.15 4.81 22.71
CA PHE A 126 -18.30 5.05 21.28
C PHE A 126 -19.54 4.45 20.61
N SER A 127 -20.51 3.93 21.35
CA SER A 127 -21.70 3.25 20.80
C SER A 127 -22.44 4.11 19.77
N LYS A 128 -22.71 5.38 20.08
CA LYS A 128 -23.44 6.30 19.20
C LYS A 128 -22.74 6.59 17.88
N TYR A 129 -21.41 6.74 17.92
CA TYR A 129 -20.58 6.95 16.72
C TYR A 129 -20.50 5.67 15.87
N LEU A 130 -20.45 4.51 16.52
CA LEU A 130 -20.47 3.21 15.85
C LEU A 130 -21.77 2.95 15.11
N GLU A 131 -22.91 3.22 15.72
CA GLU A 131 -24.21 3.06 15.08
C GLU A 131 -24.35 3.98 13.84
N ARG A 132 -23.90 5.23 13.97
CA ARG A 132 -23.90 6.18 12.85
C ARG A 132 -22.97 5.71 11.72
N PHE A 133 -21.79 5.21 12.07
CA PHE A 133 -20.82 4.67 11.09
C PHE A 133 -21.40 3.43 10.40
N LYS A 134 -22.01 2.50 11.14
CA LYS A 134 -22.59 1.26 10.63
C LYS A 134 -23.67 1.47 9.59
N LYS A 135 -24.48 2.52 9.71
CA LYS A 135 -25.54 2.84 8.72
C LYS A 135 -25.00 3.14 7.33
N ASN A 136 -23.76 3.65 7.24
CA ASN A 136 -23.15 4.08 5.98
C ASN A 136 -21.66 3.68 5.91
N GLU A 137 -21.29 2.52 6.43
CA GLU A 137 -19.89 2.10 6.60
C GLU A 137 -19.09 2.09 5.31
N PHE A 138 -19.71 1.69 4.18
CA PHE A 138 -19.08 1.74 2.87
C PHE A 138 -18.65 3.17 2.50
N TYR A 139 -19.58 4.14 2.58
CA TYR A 139 -19.28 5.52 2.17
C TYR A 139 -18.25 6.20 3.06
N TYR A 140 -18.32 6.00 4.38
CA TYR A 140 -17.34 6.55 5.29
C TYR A 140 -15.96 5.96 5.07
N PHE A 141 -15.89 4.65 4.86
CA PHE A 141 -14.60 3.99 4.64
C PHE A 141 -14.05 4.28 3.25
N PHE A 142 -14.89 4.34 2.22
CA PHE A 142 -14.51 4.78 0.88
C PHE A 142 -13.93 6.21 0.91
N ALA A 143 -14.62 7.16 1.54
CA ALA A 143 -14.12 8.54 1.67
C ALA A 143 -12.78 8.59 2.43
N PHE A 144 -12.61 7.79 3.48
CA PHE A 144 -11.35 7.64 4.20
C PHE A 144 -10.23 7.13 3.30
N ARG A 145 -10.48 6.09 2.51
CA ARG A 145 -9.51 5.56 1.55
C ARG A 145 -9.19 6.54 0.43
N LEU A 146 -10.21 7.16 -0.13
CA LEU A 146 -10.08 8.15 -1.20
C LEU A 146 -9.27 9.37 -0.76
N SER A 147 -9.38 9.79 0.49
CA SER A 147 -8.58 10.88 1.07
C SER A 147 -7.15 10.50 1.45
N GLY A 148 -6.69 9.30 1.08
CA GLY A 148 -5.35 8.80 1.46
C GLY A 148 -5.22 8.45 2.94
N GLY A 149 -6.35 8.18 3.62
CA GLY A 149 -6.36 7.82 5.03
C GLY A 149 -6.09 9.00 5.97
N LEU A 150 -6.29 10.24 5.52
CA LEU A 150 -6.13 11.47 6.32
C LEU A 150 -4.75 11.64 6.97
N GLY A 151 -3.70 11.15 6.31
CA GLY A 151 -2.32 11.21 6.82
C GLY A 151 -1.95 10.10 7.81
N ILE A 152 -2.83 9.14 8.03
CA ILE A 152 -2.53 7.96 8.86
C ILE A 152 -1.63 7.00 8.07
N PRO A 153 -0.56 6.42 8.65
CA PRO A 153 0.26 5.42 7.99
C PRO A 153 -0.55 4.25 7.45
N PHE A 154 -0.22 3.77 6.25
CA PHE A 154 -1.01 2.77 5.51
C PHE A 154 -1.31 1.50 6.33
N GLY A 155 -0.34 0.98 7.09
CA GLY A 155 -0.55 -0.18 7.96
C GLY A 155 -1.64 0.08 9.01
N LEU A 156 -1.63 1.25 9.64
CA LEU A 156 -2.66 1.65 10.60
C LEU A 156 -4.01 1.87 9.92
N GLN A 157 -4.05 2.40 8.70
CA GLN A 157 -5.29 2.50 7.92
C GLN A 157 -5.97 1.14 7.73
N ASN A 158 -5.19 0.05 7.63
CA ASN A 158 -5.70 -1.30 7.47
C ASN A 158 -6.21 -1.90 8.79
N LEU A 159 -5.67 -1.46 9.92
CA LEU A 159 -6.00 -1.96 11.26
C LEU A 159 -7.14 -1.19 11.93
N LEU A 160 -7.19 0.14 11.77
CA LEU A 160 -8.21 0.99 12.39
C LEU A 160 -9.66 0.54 12.14
N PRO A 161 -10.04 0.06 10.94
CA PRO A 161 -11.38 -0.41 10.65
C PRO A 161 -11.86 -1.56 11.54
N VAL A 162 -10.93 -2.29 12.18
CA VAL A 162 -11.27 -3.34 13.15
C VAL A 162 -12.08 -2.79 14.32
N ILE A 163 -11.84 -1.54 14.74
CA ILE A 163 -12.59 -0.85 15.80
C ILE A 163 -14.06 -0.72 15.39
N PHE A 164 -14.34 -0.42 14.13
CA PHE A 164 -15.68 -0.21 13.60
C PHE A 164 -16.37 -1.50 13.15
N LYS A 165 -15.66 -2.65 13.16
CA LYS A 165 -16.16 -3.97 12.70
C LYS A 165 -16.83 -3.87 11.33
N ILE A 166 -16.14 -3.26 10.36
CA ILE A 166 -16.64 -3.09 8.99
C ILE A 166 -16.89 -4.48 8.38
N ASP A 167 -17.97 -4.61 7.62
CA ASP A 167 -18.24 -5.81 6.85
C ASP A 167 -17.11 -6.05 5.82
N ASN A 168 -16.68 -7.30 5.63
CA ASN A 168 -15.56 -7.64 4.74
C ASN A 168 -15.80 -7.20 3.30
N LYS A 169 -17.05 -7.28 2.81
CA LYS A 169 -17.41 -6.84 1.46
C LYS A 169 -17.29 -5.32 1.33
N ASN A 170 -17.79 -4.58 2.32
CA ASN A 170 -17.69 -3.13 2.35
C ASN A 170 -16.24 -2.67 2.50
N TYR A 171 -15.44 -3.36 3.34
CA TYR A 171 -14.00 -3.11 3.44
C TYR A 171 -13.29 -3.29 2.10
N PHE A 172 -13.54 -4.42 1.43
CA PHE A 172 -12.92 -4.72 0.14
C PHE A 172 -13.30 -3.71 -0.94
N LEU A 173 -14.59 -3.49 -1.15
CA LEU A 173 -15.08 -2.59 -2.21
C LEU A 173 -14.68 -1.13 -1.98
N ALA A 174 -14.80 -0.65 -0.74
CA ALA A 174 -14.39 0.71 -0.39
C ALA A 174 -12.87 0.91 -0.54
N SER A 175 -12.06 -0.09 -0.19
CA SER A 175 -10.61 -0.04 -0.40
C SER A 175 -10.27 -0.10 -1.89
N LEU A 176 -10.86 -1.04 -2.64
CA LEU A 176 -10.61 -1.20 -4.07
C LEU A 176 -10.89 0.11 -4.84
N LEU A 177 -12.05 0.72 -4.62
CA LEU A 177 -12.43 1.95 -5.30
C LEU A 177 -11.69 3.18 -4.78
N GLY A 178 -11.48 3.26 -3.45
CA GLY A 178 -10.84 4.41 -2.81
C GLY A 178 -9.33 4.50 -3.08
N PHE A 179 -8.67 3.39 -3.38
CA PHE A 179 -7.24 3.38 -3.70
C PHE A 179 -6.91 3.81 -5.13
N ILE A 180 -7.88 3.78 -6.08
CA ILE A 180 -7.62 4.02 -7.50
C ILE A 180 -6.75 5.25 -7.75
N PRO A 181 -7.10 6.48 -7.29
CA PRO A 181 -6.34 7.67 -7.65
C PRO A 181 -4.92 7.66 -7.06
N HIS A 182 -4.76 7.22 -5.81
CA HIS A 182 -3.46 7.12 -5.15
C HIS A 182 -2.55 6.10 -5.83
N PHE A 183 -3.08 4.93 -6.14
CA PHE A 183 -2.30 3.85 -6.74
C PHE A 183 -1.87 4.21 -8.16
N PHE A 184 -2.75 4.84 -8.93
CA PHE A 184 -2.41 5.34 -10.26
C PHE A 184 -1.27 6.37 -10.20
N ILE A 185 -1.30 7.29 -9.24
CA ILE A 185 -0.24 8.31 -9.08
C ILE A 185 1.10 7.64 -8.74
N TRP A 186 1.13 6.77 -7.74
CA TRP A 186 2.36 6.10 -7.31
C TRP A 186 2.94 5.17 -8.37
N SER A 187 2.10 4.41 -9.06
CA SER A 187 2.54 3.58 -10.20
C SER A 187 3.02 4.45 -11.39
N SER A 188 2.41 5.63 -11.61
CA SER A 188 2.88 6.56 -12.63
C SER A 188 4.27 7.12 -12.30
N ILE A 189 4.53 7.43 -11.02
CA ILE A 189 5.87 7.83 -10.55
C ILE A 189 6.88 6.71 -10.82
N GLY A 190 6.53 5.45 -10.48
CA GLY A 190 7.38 4.31 -10.77
C GLY A 190 7.69 4.13 -12.26
N ALA A 191 6.67 4.26 -13.10
CA ALA A 191 6.85 4.22 -14.56
C ALA A 191 7.74 5.36 -15.07
N GLY A 192 7.59 6.56 -14.49
CA GLY A 192 8.45 7.71 -14.81
C GLY A 192 9.91 7.48 -14.40
N ILE A 193 10.15 6.88 -13.24
CA ILE A 193 11.50 6.48 -12.79
C ILE A 193 12.12 5.48 -13.76
N ASN A 194 11.36 4.46 -14.17
CA ASN A 194 11.83 3.45 -15.14
C ASN A 194 12.25 4.10 -16.47
N LYS A 195 11.41 5.00 -16.99
CA LYS A 195 11.68 5.74 -18.21
C LYS A 195 12.93 6.61 -18.07
N PHE A 196 13.09 7.33 -16.95
CA PHE A 196 14.27 8.15 -16.68
C PHE A 196 15.55 7.30 -16.66
N ILE A 197 15.56 6.15 -15.98
CA ILE A 197 16.72 5.25 -15.92
C ILE A 197 17.12 4.76 -17.31
N LYS A 198 16.16 4.51 -18.20
CA LYS A 198 16.42 4.11 -19.59
C LYS A 198 17.08 5.21 -20.43
N GLU A 199 16.55 6.43 -20.32
CA GLU A 199 16.90 7.54 -21.22
C GLU A 199 18.12 8.33 -20.73
N ALA A 200 18.40 8.35 -19.42
CA ALA A 200 19.51 9.11 -18.84
C ALA A 200 20.86 8.35 -18.98
N ASP A 201 21.91 9.09 -19.21
CA ASP A 201 23.27 8.57 -19.19
C ASP A 201 23.87 8.60 -17.78
N GLU A 202 23.48 9.61 -16.98
CA GLU A 202 23.93 9.82 -15.61
C GLU A 202 22.76 10.11 -14.68
N PHE A 203 22.91 9.81 -13.38
CA PHE A 203 21.94 10.17 -12.38
C PHE A 203 22.01 11.67 -12.07
N ASN A 204 20.94 12.40 -12.38
CA ASN A 204 20.77 13.76 -11.96
C ASN A 204 19.39 13.95 -11.29
N PHE A 205 19.42 14.25 -10.00
CA PHE A 205 18.20 14.36 -9.18
C PHE A 205 17.25 15.49 -9.68
N ILE A 206 17.80 16.60 -10.15
CA ILE A 206 17.01 17.72 -10.66
C ILE A 206 16.31 17.30 -11.96
N SER A 207 17.05 16.67 -12.88
CA SER A 207 16.50 16.16 -14.14
C SER A 207 15.44 15.08 -13.90
N LEU A 208 15.61 14.24 -12.89
CA LEU A 208 14.62 13.24 -12.47
C LEU A 208 13.31 13.92 -12.04
N ILE A 209 13.38 14.89 -11.12
CA ILE A 209 12.17 15.58 -10.62
C ILE A 209 11.49 16.43 -11.70
N LEU A 210 12.27 17.07 -12.57
CA LEU A 210 11.75 17.90 -13.66
C LEU A 210 11.23 17.06 -14.85
N ASN A 211 11.41 15.74 -14.84
CA ASN A 211 10.82 14.89 -15.86
C ASN A 211 9.30 14.91 -15.75
N LYS A 212 8.61 15.20 -16.87
CA LYS A 212 7.14 15.32 -16.92
C LYS A 212 6.41 14.07 -16.43
N GLU A 213 6.98 12.90 -16.63
CA GLU A 213 6.42 11.62 -16.18
C GLU A 213 6.48 11.45 -14.65
N ILE A 214 7.21 12.32 -13.96
CA ILE A 214 7.36 12.33 -12.51
C ILE A 214 6.68 13.55 -11.89
N TYR A 215 6.96 14.80 -12.39
CA TYR A 215 6.40 15.98 -11.74
C TYR A 215 4.87 16.08 -11.91
N ILE A 216 4.29 15.58 -13.03
CA ILE A 216 2.84 15.61 -13.20
C ILE A 216 2.13 14.71 -12.17
N PRO A 217 2.51 13.43 -11.97
CA PRO A 217 1.96 12.64 -10.88
C PRO A 217 2.20 13.23 -9.49
N LEU A 218 3.39 13.83 -9.24
CA LEU A 218 3.67 14.49 -7.96
C LEU A 218 2.76 15.70 -7.71
N THR A 219 2.51 16.53 -8.73
CA THR A 219 1.56 17.65 -8.60
C THR A 219 0.14 17.18 -8.35
N LEU A 220 -0.31 16.12 -9.03
CA LEU A 220 -1.60 15.48 -8.75
C LEU A 220 -1.68 14.94 -7.33
N PHE A 221 -0.60 14.35 -6.81
CA PHE A 221 -0.53 13.89 -5.44
C PHE A 221 -0.67 15.05 -4.44
N MET A 222 0.02 16.16 -4.67
CA MET A 222 -0.11 17.37 -3.84
C MET A 222 -1.54 17.93 -3.86
N ILE A 223 -2.20 17.94 -5.02
CA ILE A 223 -3.60 18.35 -5.13
C ILE A 223 -4.51 17.44 -4.31
N LEU A 224 -4.31 16.11 -4.37
CA LEU A 224 -5.08 15.17 -3.55
C LEU A 224 -4.87 15.39 -2.05
N ILE A 225 -3.63 15.67 -1.61
CA ILE A 225 -3.36 16.01 -0.20
C ILE A 225 -4.13 17.27 0.20
N ILE A 226 -4.06 18.33 -0.59
CA ILE A 226 -4.77 19.60 -0.31
C ILE A 226 -6.28 19.35 -0.22
N LEU A 227 -6.87 18.62 -1.18
CA LEU A 227 -8.28 18.27 -1.15
C LEU A 227 -8.64 17.45 0.09
N SER A 228 -7.79 16.49 0.47
CA SER A 228 -7.97 15.69 1.70
C SER A 228 -7.98 16.56 2.96
N LEU A 229 -7.08 17.56 3.05
CA LEU A 229 -7.03 18.49 4.18
C LEU A 229 -8.26 19.40 4.22
N ILE A 230 -8.77 19.84 3.07
CA ILE A 230 -10.00 20.65 2.98
C ILE A 230 -11.21 19.82 3.45
N VAL A 231 -11.31 18.56 2.99
CA VAL A 231 -12.37 17.64 3.40
C VAL A 231 -12.28 17.38 4.90
N LYS A 232 -11.08 17.10 5.43
CA LYS A 232 -10.87 16.92 6.87
C LYS A 232 -11.37 18.12 7.66
N LYS A 233 -10.97 19.33 7.27
CA LYS A 233 -11.37 20.58 7.96
C LYS A 233 -12.89 20.79 7.92
N LYS A 234 -13.54 20.48 6.80
CA LYS A 234 -14.97 20.71 6.61
C LYS A 234 -15.87 19.69 7.32
N PHE A 235 -15.42 18.44 7.43
CA PHE A 235 -16.27 17.33 7.90
C PHE A 235 -15.89 16.75 9.26
N PHE A 236 -14.69 17.07 9.78
CA PHE A 236 -14.18 16.45 11.02
C PHE A 236 -13.71 17.45 12.07
N ASN A 237 -13.81 18.76 11.84
CA ASN A 237 -13.42 19.80 12.80
C ASN A 237 -14.64 20.53 13.42
N ASP A 238 -15.81 19.88 13.46
CA ASP A 238 -16.97 20.32 14.27
C ASP A 238 -17.02 19.59 15.62
#